data_4460dd4afccf2f9a0e7e43ea1e7d24b0
#
_entry.id   4460dd4afccf2f9a0e7e43ea1e7d24b0
#
_cell.length_a   1.000
_cell.length_b   1.000
_cell.length_c   1.000
_cell.angle_alpha   90.00
_cell.angle_beta   90.00
_cell.angle_gamma   90.00
#
_symmetry.space_group_name_H-M   'P 1'
#
loop_
_entity.id
_entity.type
_entity.pdbx_description
1 polymer ?
#
loop_
_entity_poly.entity_id
_entity_poly.type
_entity_poly.pdbx_seq_one_letter_code
_entity_poly.pdbx_strand_id
1 'polypeptide(L)'
;MPIHPSSSPPRWLGLIALSLFALLTAAGCTAFSRAMKEGDQFTSQRKWAEAEAAYQRALAAEPDDAEVKAKLLGMHKHWSAEVLGNARAVHGQGDLAGATPLLVRALQLDPGNGAARELLTQTLDTRAEGALQALKEEKLQEARAEFDAVLAVDPEHAVASKGVVSVQTAWANRWFTTAQRLEEEGKLGNALLAYVRADQERVGATPARERAEEMRRKLKDEVAFLVVAAPADDKAEAPDVVQRLSPGRLSALLPRDVPIRVITTEAPKNHEGVRLGVALERVMPVKSVEQAQRSTRYLVTNKAVPNPRRAELETALLTQERKLEEVERKLSGVLRDYLRKQDELTQVREVATRCRARERQTCGTALSECIRGYSQAKPGEVPKECSPSRCSPQCEAEEGTLKQKDVGVQELERRVEAGQEAAEAQRREVQRGRDAYYREPLTVEEPVYAEYPYDVELHRFTITASVTERLVDLAKDAAGASPRTADYAAMHEDSSNKAYDKVGVLADPVQLRTEAELRVEAGDKAMASIAERVKERFNSYRQRQVEDARRGMVRPSAEDVVEKAVRALLLTADAPPQDILLPLAQARGLTRPESIYGD
;
A
#
# COMPACT_ATOMS: atom_id res chain seq x y z
N MET A 1 -63.86 12.50 44.34
CA MET A 1 -63.81 13.65 45.28
C MET A 1 -62.42 13.67 45.89
N PRO A 2 -61.93 14.86 46.12
CA PRO A 2 -61.28 15.85 45.26
C PRO A 2 -59.81 16.02 45.72
N ILE A 3 -58.95 16.71 45.10
CA ILE A 3 -58.70 18.16 45.18
C ILE A 3 -57.53 18.53 44.27
N HIS A 4 -57.72 19.49 43.39
CA HIS A 4 -56.61 20.29 42.85
C HIS A 4 -55.95 21.16 43.89
N PRO A 5 -54.69 21.57 43.68
CA PRO A 5 -54.52 22.98 43.51
C PRO A 5 -53.65 23.37 42.29
N SER A 6 -54.14 24.34 41.57
CA SER A 6 -53.43 25.19 40.64
C SER A 6 -52.32 25.99 41.35
N SER A 7 -51.11 25.99 40.78
CA SER A 7 -50.12 27.02 41.07
C SER A 7 -49.55 27.55 39.77
N SER A 8 -49.96 28.71 39.38
CA SER A 8 -49.38 29.54 38.34
C SER A 8 -47.94 29.90 38.66
N PRO A 9 -46.99 29.85 37.70
CA PRO A 9 -45.61 30.28 37.95
C PRO A 9 -45.57 31.82 38.10
N PRO A 10 -44.70 32.31 38.99
CA PRO A 10 -44.59 33.74 39.26
C PRO A 10 -44.00 34.49 38.07
N ARG A 11 -44.59 35.61 37.75
CA ARG A 11 -44.23 36.57 36.65
C ARG A 11 -42.78 37.12 36.73
N TRP A 12 -41.98 36.74 37.71
CA TRP A 12 -40.59 37.15 37.89
C TRP A 12 -39.57 36.44 36.98
N LEU A 13 -39.84 35.22 36.53
CA LEU A 13 -38.93 34.47 35.68
C LEU A 13 -38.82 35.05 34.25
N GLY A 14 -39.85 35.71 33.76
CA GLY A 14 -39.82 36.39 32.45
C GLY A 14 -38.94 37.65 32.43
N LEU A 15 -38.86 38.38 33.55
CA LEU A 15 -38.06 39.61 33.64
C LEU A 15 -36.56 39.30 33.81
N ILE A 16 -36.22 38.19 34.50
CA ILE A 16 -34.81 37.74 34.65
C ILE A 16 -34.26 37.20 33.32
N ALA A 17 -35.06 36.48 32.57
CA ALA A 17 -34.64 35.98 31.24
C ALA A 17 -34.43 37.11 30.22
N LEU A 18 -35.28 38.16 30.22
CA LEU A 18 -35.11 39.33 29.35
C LEU A 18 -33.88 40.17 29.75
N SER A 19 -33.60 40.33 31.05
CA SER A 19 -32.43 41.07 31.52
C SER A 19 -31.10 40.30 31.27
N LEU A 20 -31.08 38.96 31.37
CA LEU A 20 -29.91 38.16 31.00
C LEU A 20 -29.64 38.21 29.47
N PHE A 21 -30.66 38.19 28.64
CA PHE A 21 -30.52 38.29 27.20
C PHE A 21 -30.02 39.66 26.74
N ALA A 22 -30.51 40.75 27.36
CA ALA A 22 -30.04 42.12 27.14
C ALA A 22 -28.58 42.33 27.61
N LEU A 23 -28.16 41.67 28.71
CA LEU A 23 -26.77 41.70 29.22
C LEU A 23 -25.80 40.92 28.31
N LEU A 24 -26.22 39.80 27.71
CA LEU A 24 -25.41 39.01 26.79
C LEU A 24 -25.20 39.73 25.46
N THR A 25 -26.21 40.42 24.92
CA THR A 25 -26.08 41.23 23.68
C THR A 25 -25.25 42.50 23.92
N ALA A 26 -25.37 43.16 25.07
CA ALA A 26 -24.53 44.31 25.43
C ALA A 26 -23.06 43.92 25.67
N ALA A 27 -22.78 42.74 26.20
CA ALA A 27 -21.41 42.24 26.37
C ALA A 27 -20.75 41.90 25.05
N GLY A 28 -21.46 41.35 24.07
CA GLY A 28 -20.98 41.08 22.69
C GLY A 28 -20.58 42.37 21.94
N CYS A 29 -21.44 43.38 21.96
CA CYS A 29 -21.14 44.67 21.33
C CYS A 29 -19.95 45.39 21.98
N THR A 30 -19.73 45.23 23.29
CA THR A 30 -18.56 45.83 23.98
C THR A 30 -17.26 45.08 23.66
N ALA A 31 -17.29 43.76 23.53
CA ALA A 31 -16.12 42.95 23.14
C ALA A 31 -15.70 43.22 21.67
N PHE A 32 -16.64 43.26 20.77
CA PHE A 32 -16.44 43.63 19.37
C PHE A 32 -15.82 45.03 19.25
N SER A 33 -16.48 46.08 19.83
CA SER A 33 -15.99 47.46 19.78
C SER A 33 -14.61 47.64 20.39
N ARG A 34 -14.28 46.88 21.45
CA ARG A 34 -12.95 46.90 22.04
C ARG A 34 -11.94 46.28 21.13
N ALA A 35 -12.22 45.11 20.55
CA ALA A 35 -11.33 44.43 19.60
C ALA A 35 -11.07 45.29 18.36
N MET A 36 -12.08 45.96 17.84
CA MET A 36 -11.93 46.93 16.74
C MET A 36 -11.01 48.08 17.08
N LYS A 37 -11.22 48.73 18.21
CA LYS A 37 -10.37 49.86 18.68
C LYS A 37 -8.92 49.41 18.90
N GLU A 38 -8.72 48.25 19.53
CA GLU A 38 -7.39 47.64 19.70
C GLU A 38 -6.72 47.40 18.33
N GLY A 39 -7.46 46.82 17.33
CA GLY A 39 -6.98 46.64 15.98
C GLY A 39 -6.56 47.94 15.31
N ASP A 40 -7.41 48.98 15.38
CA ASP A 40 -7.09 50.33 14.84
C ASP A 40 -5.86 50.94 15.52
N GLN A 41 -5.75 50.81 16.85
CA GLN A 41 -4.62 51.31 17.61
C GLN A 41 -3.34 50.58 17.24
N PHE A 42 -3.33 49.23 17.18
CA PHE A 42 -2.15 48.46 16.78
C PHE A 42 -1.77 48.74 15.34
N THR A 43 -2.75 48.89 14.43
CA THR A 43 -2.50 49.28 13.04
C THR A 43 -1.78 50.64 12.94
N SER A 44 -2.23 51.64 13.74
CA SER A 44 -1.57 52.96 13.76
C SER A 44 -0.15 52.90 14.30
N GLN A 45 0.14 51.96 15.20
CA GLN A 45 1.48 51.69 15.77
C GLN A 45 2.33 50.75 14.92
N ARG A 46 1.84 50.26 13.78
CA ARG A 46 2.48 49.25 12.92
C ARG A 46 2.78 47.92 13.64
N LYS A 47 2.02 47.62 14.67
CA LYS A 47 2.06 46.33 15.38
C LYS A 47 1.11 45.37 14.66
N TRP A 48 1.58 44.90 13.51
CA TRP A 48 0.70 44.18 12.56
C TRP A 48 0.14 42.86 13.08
N ALA A 49 0.95 42.06 13.78
CA ALA A 49 0.52 40.77 14.30
C ALA A 49 -0.54 40.95 15.40
N GLU A 50 -0.35 41.95 16.28
CA GLU A 50 -1.31 42.29 17.32
C GLU A 50 -2.59 42.89 16.72
N ALA A 51 -2.47 43.70 15.64
CA ALA A 51 -3.59 44.24 14.89
C ALA A 51 -4.42 43.12 14.24
N GLU A 52 -3.75 42.17 13.56
CA GLU A 52 -4.39 40.99 12.97
C GLU A 52 -5.16 40.19 14.01
N ALA A 53 -4.52 39.87 15.15
CA ALA A 53 -5.15 39.14 16.24
C ALA A 53 -6.36 39.89 16.85
N ALA A 54 -6.29 41.24 16.91
CA ALA A 54 -7.42 42.06 17.39
C ALA A 54 -8.60 42.02 16.41
N TYR A 55 -8.35 42.23 15.10
CA TYR A 55 -9.41 42.13 14.08
C TYR A 55 -9.97 40.72 13.96
N GLN A 56 -9.16 39.67 14.10
CA GLN A 56 -9.66 38.29 14.14
C GLN A 56 -10.58 38.03 15.34
N ARG A 57 -10.31 38.64 16.53
CA ARG A 57 -11.21 38.59 17.66
C ARG A 57 -12.53 39.32 17.38
N ALA A 58 -12.47 40.44 16.64
CA ALA A 58 -13.66 41.16 16.22
C ALA A 58 -14.49 40.28 15.25
N LEU A 59 -13.85 39.63 14.25
CA LEU A 59 -14.52 38.70 13.31
C LEU A 59 -15.07 37.43 14.02
N ALA A 60 -14.43 36.97 15.09
CA ALA A 60 -14.96 35.87 15.88
C ALA A 60 -16.25 36.24 16.62
N ALA A 61 -16.42 37.54 17.00
CA ALA A 61 -17.64 38.06 17.60
C ALA A 61 -18.73 38.35 16.54
N GLU A 62 -18.33 38.87 15.38
CA GLU A 62 -19.23 39.20 14.26
C GLU A 62 -18.60 38.71 12.93
N PRO A 63 -18.80 37.45 12.53
CA PRO A 63 -18.10 36.82 11.39
C PRO A 63 -18.36 37.46 10.01
N ASP A 64 -19.51 38.13 9.85
CA ASP A 64 -19.90 38.72 8.57
C ASP A 64 -19.76 40.24 8.51
N ASP A 65 -19.15 40.84 9.54
CA ASP A 65 -18.96 42.29 9.55
C ASP A 65 -18.04 42.74 8.42
N ALA A 66 -18.58 43.59 7.53
CA ALA A 66 -17.92 44.08 6.33
C ALA A 66 -16.82 45.12 6.65
N GLU A 67 -16.99 45.88 7.73
CA GLU A 67 -16.05 46.92 8.13
C GLU A 67 -14.75 46.27 8.67
N VAL A 68 -14.89 45.24 9.53
CA VAL A 68 -13.72 44.48 10.03
C VAL A 68 -12.96 43.81 8.90
N LYS A 69 -13.68 43.16 7.96
CA LYS A 69 -13.07 42.54 6.77
C LYS A 69 -12.31 43.57 5.93
N ALA A 70 -12.90 44.76 5.74
CA ALA A 70 -12.25 45.82 5.00
C ALA A 70 -11.02 46.39 5.72
N LYS A 71 -11.09 46.59 7.04
CA LYS A 71 -9.95 47.04 7.86
C LYS A 71 -8.83 46.02 7.91
N LEU A 72 -9.15 44.74 8.07
CA LEU A 72 -8.18 43.64 8.04
C LEU A 72 -7.46 43.58 6.68
N LEU A 73 -8.22 43.67 5.59
CA LEU A 73 -7.65 43.73 4.24
C LEU A 73 -6.75 44.99 4.06
N GLY A 74 -7.22 46.16 4.53
CA GLY A 74 -6.43 47.40 4.49
C GLY A 74 -5.13 47.27 5.29
N MET A 75 -5.21 46.72 6.49
CA MET A 75 -4.06 46.47 7.36
C MET A 75 -3.08 45.49 6.69
N HIS A 76 -3.55 44.40 6.11
CA HIS A 76 -2.71 43.45 5.37
C HIS A 76 -2.00 44.11 4.19
N LYS A 77 -2.63 45.05 3.46
CA LYS A 77 -1.97 45.82 2.38
C LYS A 77 -0.85 46.66 2.92
N HIS A 78 -1.06 47.37 4.03
CA HIS A 78 -0.01 48.19 4.63
C HIS A 78 1.16 47.34 5.16
N TRP A 79 0.86 46.23 5.82
CA TRP A 79 1.87 45.26 6.29
C TRP A 79 2.65 44.66 5.11
N SER A 80 1.97 44.25 4.05
CA SER A 80 2.58 43.76 2.81
C SER A 80 3.54 44.79 2.21
N ALA A 81 3.17 46.08 2.17
CA ALA A 81 4.01 47.15 1.69
C ALA A 81 5.26 47.34 2.54
N GLU A 82 5.16 47.23 3.88
CA GLU A 82 6.31 47.31 4.78
C GLU A 82 7.25 46.09 4.61
N VAL A 83 6.70 44.89 4.55
CA VAL A 83 7.47 43.66 4.28
C VAL A 83 8.16 43.73 2.93
N LEU A 84 7.49 44.28 1.90
CA LEU A 84 8.11 44.54 0.60
C LEU A 84 9.28 45.57 0.70
N GLY A 85 9.12 46.60 1.55
CA GLY A 85 10.20 47.54 1.83
C GLY A 85 11.46 46.85 2.40
N ASN A 86 11.26 45.99 3.38
CA ASN A 86 12.31 45.17 3.97
C ASN A 86 12.93 44.21 2.94
N ALA A 87 12.08 43.55 2.13
CA ALA A 87 12.54 42.67 1.06
C ALA A 87 13.42 43.41 0.03
N ARG A 88 13.06 44.63 -0.36
CA ARG A 88 13.85 45.46 -1.26
C ARG A 88 15.21 45.83 -0.65
N ALA A 89 15.27 46.13 0.63
CA ALA A 89 16.51 46.42 1.32
C ALA A 89 17.46 45.21 1.32
N VAL A 90 16.95 44.03 1.64
CA VAL A 90 17.73 42.78 1.61
C VAL A 90 18.13 42.40 0.20
N HIS A 91 17.23 42.55 -0.78
CA HIS A 91 17.53 42.33 -2.20
C HIS A 91 18.62 43.29 -2.71
N GLY A 92 18.56 44.58 -2.32
CA GLY A 92 19.55 45.57 -2.68
C GLY A 92 20.93 45.31 -2.08
N GLN A 93 21.05 44.54 -1.02
CA GLN A 93 22.30 44.02 -0.45
C GLN A 93 22.84 42.79 -1.20
N GLY A 94 22.13 42.30 -2.19
CA GLY A 94 22.48 41.10 -2.95
C GLY A 94 22.07 39.78 -2.27
N ASP A 95 21.43 39.83 -1.11
CA ASP A 95 20.91 38.63 -0.42
C ASP A 95 19.53 38.21 -1.01
N LEU A 96 19.60 37.56 -2.16
CA LEU A 96 18.41 37.08 -2.87
C LEU A 96 17.70 35.94 -2.09
N ALA A 97 18.47 35.13 -1.36
CA ALA A 97 17.93 34.04 -0.56
C ALA A 97 17.13 34.58 0.62
N GLY A 98 17.62 35.60 1.31
CA GLY A 98 16.93 36.30 2.39
C GLY A 98 15.74 37.13 1.92
N ALA A 99 15.80 37.72 0.72
CA ALA A 99 14.69 38.49 0.15
C ALA A 99 13.47 37.59 -0.24
N THR A 100 13.71 36.39 -0.73
CA THR A 100 12.68 35.49 -1.22
C THR A 100 11.55 35.21 -0.20
N PRO A 101 11.80 34.75 1.04
CA PRO A 101 10.73 34.51 2.03
C PRO A 101 9.99 35.80 2.42
N LEU A 102 10.63 36.96 2.40
CA LEU A 102 9.96 38.22 2.65
C LEU A 102 8.99 38.58 1.52
N LEU A 103 9.38 38.38 0.27
CA LEU A 103 8.50 38.59 -0.89
C LEU A 103 7.32 37.64 -0.90
N VAL A 104 7.52 36.35 -0.59
CA VAL A 104 6.45 35.38 -0.42
C VAL A 104 5.51 35.80 0.72
N ARG A 105 6.06 36.30 1.84
CA ARG A 105 5.25 36.81 2.96
C ARG A 105 4.42 38.03 2.57
N ALA A 106 5.02 38.98 1.79
CA ALA A 106 4.28 40.13 1.29
C ALA A 106 3.09 39.72 0.42
N LEU A 107 3.24 38.72 -0.44
CA LEU A 107 2.17 38.19 -1.30
C LEU A 107 1.16 37.36 -0.53
N GLN A 108 1.53 36.68 0.57
CA GLN A 108 0.58 36.04 1.47
C GLN A 108 -0.33 37.04 2.17
N LEU A 109 0.21 38.23 2.54
CA LEU A 109 -0.55 39.28 3.16
C LEU A 109 -1.45 40.02 2.16
N ASP A 110 -0.92 40.34 0.98
CA ASP A 110 -1.67 40.95 -0.10
C ASP A 110 -1.36 40.26 -1.44
N PRO A 111 -2.16 39.30 -1.88
CA PRO A 111 -1.98 38.66 -3.19
C PRO A 111 -2.09 39.63 -4.37
N GLY A 112 -2.67 40.81 -4.17
CA GLY A 112 -2.78 41.88 -5.16
C GLY A 112 -1.52 42.77 -5.27
N ASN A 113 -0.49 42.58 -4.44
CA ASN A 113 0.72 43.37 -4.46
C ASN A 113 1.57 43.06 -5.71
N GLY A 114 1.31 43.80 -6.82
CA GLY A 114 2.01 43.61 -8.07
C GLY A 114 3.51 43.85 -7.97
N ALA A 115 3.95 44.86 -7.18
CA ALA A 115 5.36 45.15 -7.00
C ALA A 115 6.12 44.06 -6.22
N ALA A 116 5.47 43.40 -5.27
CA ALA A 116 6.06 42.25 -4.61
C ALA A 116 6.18 41.04 -5.56
N ARG A 117 5.16 40.82 -6.41
CA ARG A 117 5.15 39.75 -7.42
C ARG A 117 6.28 39.97 -8.46
N GLU A 118 6.37 41.17 -9.01
CA GLU A 118 7.40 41.52 -9.98
C GLU A 118 8.80 41.32 -9.40
N LEU A 119 9.05 41.83 -8.18
CA LEU A 119 10.36 41.68 -7.54
C LEU A 119 10.65 40.22 -7.17
N LEU A 120 9.63 39.42 -6.79
CA LEU A 120 9.79 37.99 -6.55
C LEU A 120 10.21 37.28 -7.84
N THR A 121 9.51 37.52 -8.95
CA THR A 121 9.88 36.95 -10.25
C THR A 121 11.33 37.31 -10.62
N GLN A 122 11.70 38.58 -10.56
CA GLN A 122 13.07 39.03 -10.82
C GLN A 122 14.10 38.36 -9.89
N THR A 123 13.76 38.21 -8.60
CA THR A 123 14.63 37.56 -7.62
C THR A 123 14.83 36.06 -7.96
N LEU A 124 13.77 35.37 -8.33
CA LEU A 124 13.81 33.94 -8.71
C LEU A 124 14.58 33.75 -10.02
N ASP A 125 14.36 34.62 -11.03
CA ASP A 125 15.12 34.59 -12.27
C ASP A 125 16.62 34.79 -12.02
N THR A 126 17.01 35.79 -11.23
CA THR A 126 18.41 36.05 -10.90
C THR A 126 19.05 34.88 -10.13
N ARG A 127 18.32 34.25 -9.19
CA ARG A 127 18.80 33.06 -8.49
C ARG A 127 18.98 31.89 -9.45
N ALA A 128 18.04 31.68 -10.37
CA ALA A 128 18.13 30.62 -11.36
C ALA A 128 19.32 30.85 -12.32
N GLU A 129 19.59 32.10 -12.71
CA GLU A 129 20.79 32.47 -13.50
C GLU A 129 22.08 32.22 -12.72
N GLY A 130 22.12 32.57 -11.43
CA GLY A 130 23.24 32.28 -10.53
C GLY A 130 23.48 30.75 -10.41
N ALA A 131 22.41 29.98 -10.32
CA ALA A 131 22.50 28.51 -10.32
C ALA A 131 23.02 27.94 -11.65
N LEU A 132 22.65 28.53 -12.80
CA LEU A 132 23.23 28.16 -14.10
C LEU A 132 24.74 28.48 -14.16
N GLN A 133 25.17 29.56 -13.55
CA GLN A 133 26.60 29.90 -13.47
C GLN A 133 27.34 28.89 -12.57
N ALA A 134 26.78 28.54 -11.40
CA ALA A 134 27.33 27.51 -10.54
C ALA A 134 27.43 26.14 -11.26
N LEU A 135 26.44 25.80 -12.09
CA LEU A 135 26.48 24.61 -12.93
C LEU A 135 27.62 24.62 -13.93
N LYS A 136 27.88 25.78 -14.59
CA LYS A 136 29.03 25.93 -15.52
C LYS A 136 30.38 25.81 -14.81
N GLU A 137 30.43 26.20 -13.54
CA GLU A 137 31.61 26.09 -12.68
C GLU A 137 31.75 24.71 -12.03
N GLU A 138 30.92 23.74 -12.44
CA GLU A 138 30.84 22.37 -11.91
C GLU A 138 30.52 22.27 -10.40
N LYS A 139 29.97 23.33 -9.80
CA LYS A 139 29.48 23.40 -8.43
C LYS A 139 28.07 22.77 -8.36
N LEU A 140 27.98 21.47 -8.66
CA LEU A 140 26.70 20.80 -8.92
C LEU A 140 25.75 20.78 -7.71
N GLN A 141 26.30 20.69 -6.47
CA GLN A 141 25.47 20.70 -5.25
C GLN A 141 24.86 22.08 -5.00
N GLU A 142 25.66 23.15 -5.20
CA GLU A 142 25.21 24.51 -5.04
C GLU A 142 24.13 24.85 -6.08
N ALA A 143 24.41 24.53 -7.36
CA ALA A 143 23.44 24.70 -8.44
C ALA A 143 22.13 23.97 -8.16
N ARG A 144 22.19 22.72 -7.67
CA ARG A 144 21.01 21.95 -7.34
C ARG A 144 20.20 22.59 -6.23
N ALA A 145 20.86 23.00 -5.13
CA ALA A 145 20.19 23.62 -3.98
C ALA A 145 19.47 24.92 -4.37
N GLU A 146 20.09 25.73 -5.21
CA GLU A 146 19.48 26.96 -5.69
C GLU A 146 18.30 26.73 -6.63
N PHE A 147 18.39 25.79 -7.58
CA PHE A 147 17.25 25.43 -8.42
C PHE A 147 16.08 24.86 -7.61
N ASP A 148 16.36 23.98 -6.65
CA ASP A 148 15.31 23.42 -5.77
C ASP A 148 14.66 24.51 -4.90
N ALA A 149 15.44 25.50 -4.42
CA ALA A 149 14.93 26.63 -3.66
C ALA A 149 14.04 27.56 -4.53
N VAL A 150 14.34 27.74 -5.80
CA VAL A 150 13.51 28.49 -6.75
C VAL A 150 12.20 27.70 -7.00
N LEU A 151 12.29 26.40 -7.28
CA LEU A 151 11.12 25.55 -7.55
C LEU A 151 10.21 25.36 -6.32
N ALA A 152 10.73 25.47 -5.11
CA ALA A 152 9.94 25.44 -3.89
C ALA A 152 8.98 26.66 -3.80
N VAL A 153 9.31 27.78 -4.44
CA VAL A 153 8.50 29.00 -4.48
C VAL A 153 7.64 29.07 -5.75
N ASP A 154 8.24 28.73 -6.89
CA ASP A 154 7.58 28.70 -8.20
C ASP A 154 7.85 27.33 -8.87
N PRO A 155 6.96 26.35 -8.68
CA PRO A 155 7.11 25.01 -9.26
C PRO A 155 7.13 24.98 -10.80
N GLU A 156 6.61 26.01 -11.46
CA GLU A 156 6.55 26.12 -12.92
C GLU A 156 7.73 26.91 -13.52
N HIS A 157 8.70 27.33 -12.71
CA HIS A 157 9.83 28.13 -13.15
C HIS A 157 10.67 27.40 -14.20
N ALA A 158 10.54 27.80 -15.46
CA ALA A 158 11.07 27.08 -16.62
C ALA A 158 12.61 26.90 -16.61
N VAL A 159 13.35 27.94 -16.17
CA VAL A 159 14.84 27.90 -16.12
C VAL A 159 15.28 26.94 -15.01
N ALA A 160 14.67 27.01 -13.82
CA ALA A 160 15.03 26.15 -12.69
C ALA A 160 14.69 24.68 -12.99
N SER A 161 13.53 24.40 -13.57
CA SER A 161 13.13 23.06 -13.99
C SER A 161 14.12 22.43 -14.98
N LYS A 162 14.52 23.17 -16.02
CA LYS A 162 15.55 22.73 -16.96
C LYS A 162 16.92 22.62 -16.29
N GLY A 163 17.22 23.52 -15.36
CA GLY A 163 18.44 23.53 -14.58
C GLY A 163 18.63 22.28 -13.75
N VAL A 164 17.59 21.83 -13.04
CA VAL A 164 17.58 20.56 -12.28
C VAL A 164 17.92 19.38 -13.19
N VAL A 165 17.30 19.31 -14.38
CA VAL A 165 17.57 18.27 -15.37
C VAL A 165 19.04 18.32 -15.85
N SER A 166 19.58 19.51 -16.03
CA SER A 166 20.99 19.72 -16.45
C SER A 166 21.98 19.31 -15.35
N VAL A 167 21.68 19.60 -14.08
CA VAL A 167 22.47 19.14 -12.93
C VAL A 167 22.47 17.63 -12.83
N GLN A 168 21.31 17.00 -12.97
CA GLN A 168 21.20 15.52 -12.97
C GLN A 168 22.03 14.90 -14.10
N THR A 169 22.02 15.53 -15.29
CA THR A 169 22.85 15.09 -16.43
C THR A 169 24.34 15.22 -16.12
N ALA A 170 24.75 16.35 -15.53
CA ALA A 170 26.13 16.56 -15.15
C ALA A 170 26.61 15.56 -14.09
N TRP A 171 25.77 15.26 -13.09
CA TRP A 171 26.03 14.21 -12.11
C TRP A 171 26.16 12.82 -12.77
N ALA A 172 25.21 12.47 -13.67
CA ALA A 172 25.26 11.20 -14.39
C ALA A 172 26.55 11.06 -15.20
N ASN A 173 26.97 12.09 -15.92
CA ASN A 173 28.23 12.11 -16.68
C ASN A 173 29.44 11.95 -15.77
N ARG A 174 29.49 12.66 -14.64
CA ARG A 174 30.59 12.56 -13.68
C ARG A 174 30.74 11.15 -13.10
N TRP A 175 29.62 10.53 -12.73
CA TRP A 175 29.62 9.15 -12.23
C TRP A 175 30.01 8.16 -13.33
N PHE A 176 29.53 8.37 -14.57
CA PHE A 176 29.88 7.53 -15.71
C PHE A 176 31.39 7.56 -15.99
N THR A 177 32.01 8.75 -16.05
CA THR A 177 33.45 8.89 -16.23
C THR A 177 34.24 8.27 -15.09
N THR A 178 33.75 8.43 -13.85
CA THR A 178 34.35 7.76 -12.67
C THR A 178 34.29 6.25 -12.82
N ALA A 179 33.16 5.70 -13.31
CA ALA A 179 32.99 4.27 -13.53
C ALA A 179 33.95 3.73 -14.59
N GLN A 180 34.13 4.45 -15.70
CA GLN A 180 35.09 4.06 -16.75
C GLN A 180 36.53 3.97 -16.21
N ARG A 181 36.97 4.96 -15.44
CA ARG A 181 38.30 4.95 -14.80
C ARG A 181 38.44 3.74 -13.85
N LEU A 182 37.42 3.46 -13.03
CA LEU A 182 37.44 2.30 -12.11
C LEU A 182 37.46 0.97 -12.86
N GLU A 183 36.78 0.88 -14.00
CA GLU A 183 36.82 -0.30 -14.88
C GLU A 183 38.24 -0.49 -15.47
N GLU A 184 38.88 0.55 -15.95
CA GLU A 184 40.26 0.52 -16.45
C GLU A 184 41.26 0.09 -15.36
N GLU A 185 41.00 0.49 -14.10
CA GLU A 185 41.79 0.06 -12.94
C GLU A 185 41.50 -1.40 -12.50
N GLY A 186 40.56 -2.10 -13.14
CA GLY A 186 40.15 -3.45 -12.78
C GLY A 186 39.28 -3.55 -11.53
N LYS A 187 38.76 -2.43 -11.01
CA LYS A 187 37.89 -2.34 -9.83
C LYS A 187 36.42 -2.48 -10.25
N LEU A 188 36.06 -3.68 -10.73
CA LEU A 188 34.77 -3.92 -11.39
C LEU A 188 33.56 -3.73 -10.47
N GLY A 189 33.68 -4.06 -9.19
CA GLY A 189 32.62 -3.83 -8.20
C GLY A 189 32.35 -2.36 -7.95
N ASN A 190 33.43 -1.55 -7.83
CA ASN A 190 33.32 -0.10 -7.70
C ASN A 190 32.78 0.53 -9.00
N ALA A 191 33.24 0.05 -10.16
CA ALA A 191 32.75 0.50 -11.46
C ALA A 191 31.27 0.22 -11.64
N LEU A 192 30.79 -0.99 -11.27
CA LEU A 192 29.37 -1.33 -11.28
C LEU A 192 28.53 -0.33 -10.48
N LEU A 193 28.92 -0.04 -9.22
CA LEU A 193 28.16 0.89 -8.39
C LEU A 193 28.17 2.31 -8.95
N ALA A 194 29.24 2.75 -9.55
CA ALA A 194 29.34 4.07 -10.18
C ALA A 194 28.48 4.15 -11.46
N TYR A 195 28.41 3.10 -12.28
CA TYR A 195 27.47 3.00 -13.41
C TYR A 195 26.02 3.01 -12.95
N VAL A 196 25.69 2.20 -11.93
CA VAL A 196 24.35 2.19 -11.32
C VAL A 196 23.98 3.58 -10.81
N ARG A 197 24.91 4.27 -10.15
CA ARG A 197 24.69 5.64 -9.68
C ARG A 197 24.44 6.61 -10.83
N ALA A 198 25.21 6.51 -11.91
CA ALA A 198 25.02 7.34 -13.09
C ALA A 198 23.63 7.16 -13.71
N ASP A 199 23.14 5.93 -13.82
CA ASP A 199 21.78 5.65 -14.34
C ASP A 199 20.69 6.14 -13.39
N GLN A 200 20.90 6.06 -12.05
CA GLN A 200 19.95 6.58 -11.07
C GLN A 200 19.87 8.10 -11.02
N GLU A 201 20.98 8.82 -11.29
CA GLU A 201 20.95 10.29 -11.36
C GLU A 201 20.08 10.75 -12.53
N ARG A 202 20.23 10.13 -13.70
CA ARG A 202 19.37 10.39 -14.85
C ARG A 202 19.37 9.21 -15.84
N VAL A 203 18.28 8.49 -15.87
CA VAL A 203 18.06 7.38 -16.80
C VAL A 203 18.25 7.84 -18.26
N GLY A 204 19.06 7.12 -19.01
CA GLY A 204 19.29 7.35 -20.44
C GLY A 204 20.18 8.57 -20.79
N ALA A 205 20.76 9.29 -19.79
CA ALA A 205 21.71 10.36 -20.06
C ALA A 205 23.07 9.82 -20.56
N THR A 206 23.42 8.61 -20.16
CA THR A 206 24.65 7.90 -20.53
C THR A 206 24.31 6.43 -20.81
N PRO A 207 25.22 5.64 -21.47
CA PRO A 207 25.05 4.20 -21.60
C PRO A 207 25.37 3.44 -20.29
N ALA A 208 25.13 4.06 -19.13
CA ALA A 208 25.50 3.53 -17.82
C ALA A 208 24.79 2.21 -17.50
N ARG A 209 23.51 2.07 -17.87
CA ARG A 209 22.73 0.86 -17.67
C ARG A 209 23.34 -0.34 -18.39
N GLU A 210 23.67 -0.19 -19.67
CA GLU A 210 24.29 -1.25 -20.48
C GLU A 210 25.66 -1.65 -19.92
N ARG A 211 26.46 -0.65 -19.52
CA ARG A 211 27.77 -0.90 -18.92
C ARG A 211 27.64 -1.56 -17.54
N ALA A 212 26.67 -1.17 -16.72
CA ALA A 212 26.39 -1.83 -15.45
C ALA A 212 26.02 -3.31 -15.65
N GLU A 213 25.22 -3.65 -16.64
CA GLU A 213 24.88 -5.04 -16.96
C GLU A 213 26.09 -5.83 -17.46
N GLU A 214 26.96 -5.21 -18.24
CA GLU A 214 28.22 -5.84 -18.65
C GLU A 214 29.12 -6.12 -17.44
N MET A 215 29.25 -5.18 -16.51
CA MET A 215 30.03 -5.37 -15.29
C MET A 215 29.44 -6.47 -14.41
N ARG A 216 28.09 -6.52 -14.27
CA ARG A 216 27.43 -7.61 -13.53
C ARG A 216 27.75 -8.98 -14.14
N ARG A 217 27.72 -9.09 -15.47
CA ARG A 217 28.08 -10.35 -16.15
C ARG A 217 29.54 -10.74 -15.87
N LYS A 218 30.48 -9.81 -16.06
CA LYS A 218 31.90 -10.04 -15.79
C LYS A 218 32.13 -10.47 -14.35
N LEU A 219 31.54 -9.78 -13.37
CA LEU A 219 31.65 -10.10 -11.96
C LEU A 219 31.00 -11.44 -11.61
N LYS A 220 29.81 -11.76 -12.15
CA LYS A 220 29.17 -13.08 -11.99
C LYS A 220 30.02 -14.20 -12.55
N ASP A 221 30.74 -13.95 -13.65
CA ASP A 221 31.67 -14.91 -14.23
C ASP A 221 32.90 -15.13 -13.34
N GLU A 222 33.46 -14.07 -12.76
CA GLU A 222 34.60 -14.13 -11.85
C GLU A 222 34.28 -14.81 -10.52
N VAL A 223 33.07 -14.59 -9.95
CA VAL A 223 32.68 -15.22 -8.68
C VAL A 223 31.98 -16.56 -8.86
N ALA A 224 31.83 -17.04 -10.09
CA ALA A 224 31.17 -18.30 -10.36
C ALA A 224 31.89 -19.47 -9.64
N PHE A 225 31.11 -20.29 -8.95
CA PHE A 225 31.59 -21.53 -8.36
C PHE A 225 31.69 -22.59 -9.44
N LEU A 226 32.90 -23.03 -9.73
CA LEU A 226 33.15 -23.98 -10.79
C LEU A 226 33.06 -25.43 -10.30
N VAL A 227 32.35 -26.25 -11.06
CA VAL A 227 32.30 -27.71 -10.85
C VAL A 227 32.99 -28.37 -12.05
N VAL A 228 34.23 -28.78 -11.88
CA VAL A 228 34.98 -29.52 -12.90
C VAL A 228 34.56 -30.97 -12.83
N ALA A 229 33.69 -31.40 -13.74
CA ALA A 229 33.13 -32.75 -13.75
C ALA A 229 33.66 -33.57 -14.93
N ALA A 230 34.33 -34.66 -14.64
CA ALA A 230 34.70 -35.68 -15.63
C ALA A 230 33.46 -36.56 -15.97
N PRO A 231 33.43 -37.22 -17.15
CA PRO A 231 32.50 -38.30 -17.38
C PRO A 231 32.58 -39.38 -16.31
N ALA A 232 31.42 -39.95 -15.94
CA ALA A 232 31.40 -41.01 -14.92
C ALA A 232 32.11 -42.28 -15.41
N ASP A 233 32.85 -42.94 -14.52
CA ASP A 233 33.49 -44.25 -14.78
C ASP A 233 32.42 -45.34 -14.62
N ASP A 234 32.30 -46.22 -15.65
CA ASP A 234 31.32 -47.31 -15.68
C ASP A 234 32.00 -48.67 -15.35
N LYS A 235 32.07 -49.00 -14.06
CA LYS A 235 32.54 -50.30 -13.61
C LYS A 235 31.46 -51.39 -13.59
N ALA A 236 30.21 -50.97 -13.74
CA ALA A 236 29.03 -51.85 -13.71
C ALA A 236 28.51 -52.23 -15.10
N GLU A 237 29.13 -51.73 -16.18
CA GLU A 237 28.69 -51.95 -17.59
C GLU A 237 27.19 -51.58 -17.79
N ALA A 238 26.76 -50.47 -17.18
CA ALA A 238 25.39 -50.00 -17.22
C ALA A 238 25.31 -48.59 -17.83
N PRO A 239 25.42 -48.44 -19.15
CA PRO A 239 25.53 -47.15 -19.84
C PRO A 239 24.30 -46.29 -19.68
N ASP A 240 23.11 -46.89 -19.50
CA ASP A 240 21.86 -46.21 -19.21
C ASP A 240 21.91 -45.44 -17.87
N VAL A 241 22.49 -46.00 -16.82
CA VAL A 241 22.71 -45.33 -15.53
C VAL A 241 23.81 -44.27 -15.63
N VAL A 242 24.94 -44.61 -16.31
CA VAL A 242 26.09 -43.69 -16.50
C VAL A 242 25.68 -42.44 -17.25
N GLN A 243 24.79 -42.54 -18.23
CA GLN A 243 24.25 -41.39 -18.93
C GLN A 243 23.52 -40.40 -17.97
N ARG A 244 22.91 -40.93 -16.91
CA ARG A 244 22.27 -40.09 -15.86
C ARG A 244 23.27 -39.43 -14.92
N LEU A 245 24.46 -40.00 -14.81
CA LEU A 245 25.57 -39.46 -14.02
C LEU A 245 26.46 -38.48 -14.81
N SER A 246 25.99 -37.97 -15.91
CA SER A 246 26.71 -37.07 -16.82
C SER A 246 26.81 -35.63 -16.28
N PRO A 247 27.88 -34.87 -16.63
CA PRO A 247 28.02 -33.45 -16.31
C PRO A 247 26.85 -32.60 -16.81
N GLY A 248 26.28 -32.92 -17.99
CA GLY A 248 25.12 -32.24 -18.53
C GLY A 248 23.87 -32.41 -17.66
N ARG A 249 23.69 -33.61 -17.09
CA ARG A 249 22.58 -33.86 -16.16
C ARG A 249 22.78 -33.11 -14.83
N LEU A 250 24.01 -33.06 -14.30
CA LEU A 250 24.34 -32.26 -13.14
C LEU A 250 24.01 -30.78 -13.38
N SER A 251 24.44 -30.22 -14.50
CA SER A 251 24.16 -28.83 -14.86
C SER A 251 22.65 -28.52 -14.92
N ALA A 252 21.84 -29.49 -15.39
CA ALA A 252 20.38 -29.32 -15.45
C ALA A 252 19.70 -29.35 -14.06
N LEU A 253 20.31 -29.93 -13.04
CA LEU A 253 19.79 -30.02 -11.67
C LEU A 253 20.23 -28.86 -10.77
N LEU A 254 21.20 -28.09 -11.19
CA LEU A 254 21.67 -26.92 -10.45
C LEU A 254 20.80 -25.70 -10.75
N PRO A 255 20.55 -24.81 -9.77
CA PRO A 255 19.77 -23.61 -9.98
C PRO A 255 20.41 -22.69 -11.04
N ARG A 256 19.59 -22.11 -11.93
CA ARG A 256 20.06 -21.24 -13.01
C ARG A 256 20.30 -19.79 -12.57
N ASP A 257 19.72 -19.41 -11.47
CA ASP A 257 19.76 -18.07 -10.86
C ASP A 257 20.99 -17.83 -9.98
N VAL A 258 21.73 -18.89 -9.66
CA VAL A 258 22.99 -18.79 -8.88
C VAL A 258 24.22 -19.03 -9.77
N PRO A 259 25.37 -18.41 -9.45
CA PRO A 259 26.56 -18.52 -10.28
C PRO A 259 27.34 -19.83 -10.02
N ILE A 260 26.71 -20.97 -10.32
CA ILE A 260 27.36 -22.28 -10.35
C ILE A 260 27.52 -22.71 -11.81
N ARG A 261 28.71 -23.12 -12.21
CA ARG A 261 28.98 -23.57 -13.58
C ARG A 261 29.63 -24.93 -13.58
N VAL A 262 29.05 -25.86 -14.35
CA VAL A 262 29.63 -27.17 -14.60
C VAL A 262 30.49 -27.08 -15.86
N ILE A 263 31.76 -27.43 -15.76
CA ILE A 263 32.71 -27.46 -16.87
C ILE A 263 33.37 -28.83 -16.94
N THR A 264 33.79 -29.24 -18.15
CA THR A 264 34.50 -30.50 -18.41
C THR A 264 35.99 -30.29 -18.71
N THR A 265 36.41 -29.03 -18.78
CA THR A 265 37.79 -28.60 -18.97
C THR A 265 38.43 -28.24 -17.64
N GLU A 266 39.75 -28.05 -17.63
CA GLU A 266 40.42 -27.55 -16.42
C GLU A 266 39.93 -26.17 -16.01
N ALA A 267 39.78 -25.95 -14.72
CA ALA A 267 39.39 -24.65 -14.19
C ALA A 267 40.55 -23.64 -14.39
N PRO A 268 40.20 -22.36 -14.68
CA PRO A 268 41.14 -21.26 -14.66
C PRO A 268 41.81 -21.14 -13.27
N LYS A 269 43.07 -20.70 -13.23
CA LYS A 269 43.76 -20.47 -11.96
C LYS A 269 43.01 -19.47 -11.10
N ASN A 270 43.02 -19.71 -9.78
CA ASN A 270 42.38 -18.85 -8.77
C ASN A 270 40.84 -18.79 -8.78
N HIS A 271 40.16 -19.75 -9.42
CA HIS A 271 38.71 -19.89 -9.28
C HIS A 271 38.34 -20.80 -8.13
N GLU A 272 37.31 -20.42 -7.39
CA GLU A 272 36.72 -21.26 -6.36
C GLU A 272 35.83 -22.35 -6.98
N GLY A 273 35.84 -23.53 -6.40
CA GLY A 273 35.02 -24.61 -6.92
C GLY A 273 35.46 -25.98 -6.43
N VAL A 274 34.90 -26.99 -7.08
CA VAL A 274 35.19 -28.39 -6.78
C VAL A 274 35.51 -29.19 -8.04
N ARG A 275 36.37 -30.19 -7.91
CA ARG A 275 36.54 -31.27 -8.89
C ARG A 275 35.67 -32.44 -8.46
N LEU A 276 34.77 -32.87 -9.36
CA LEU A 276 33.87 -34.00 -9.16
C LEU A 276 34.30 -35.19 -10.01
N GLY A 277 34.65 -36.29 -9.35
CA GLY A 277 34.77 -37.62 -9.95
C GLY A 277 33.59 -38.50 -9.54
N VAL A 278 33.01 -39.22 -10.47
CA VAL A 278 31.89 -40.14 -10.25
C VAL A 278 32.23 -41.49 -10.85
N ALA A 279 31.99 -42.60 -10.11
CA ALA A 279 32.12 -43.96 -10.62
C ALA A 279 30.85 -44.77 -10.26
N LEU A 280 30.29 -45.45 -11.22
CA LEU A 280 29.23 -46.44 -11.00
C LEU A 280 29.88 -47.78 -10.70
N GLU A 281 29.78 -48.24 -9.44
CA GLU A 281 30.45 -49.44 -8.98
C GLU A 281 29.67 -50.72 -9.33
N ARG A 282 28.34 -50.71 -9.14
CA ARG A 282 27.46 -51.87 -9.42
C ARG A 282 25.99 -51.44 -9.58
N VAL A 283 25.23 -52.28 -10.26
CA VAL A 283 23.76 -52.18 -10.36
C VAL A 283 23.15 -53.55 -10.00
N MET A 284 22.28 -53.59 -9.01
CA MET A 284 21.65 -54.83 -8.53
C MET A 284 20.15 -54.81 -8.65
N PRO A 285 19.53 -55.70 -9.46
CA PRO A 285 18.09 -55.91 -9.48
C PRO A 285 17.67 -56.89 -8.38
N VAL A 286 16.59 -56.57 -7.63
CA VAL A 286 15.96 -57.45 -6.65
C VAL A 286 14.46 -57.46 -6.87
N LYS A 287 13.91 -58.65 -7.04
CA LYS A 287 12.45 -58.88 -7.12
C LYS A 287 11.98 -59.65 -5.90
N SER A 288 10.91 -59.22 -5.27
CA SER A 288 10.24 -59.93 -4.18
C SER A 288 8.72 -59.95 -4.37
N VAL A 289 8.10 -60.99 -3.88
CA VAL A 289 6.64 -61.14 -3.83
C VAL A 289 6.25 -61.46 -2.39
N GLU A 290 5.28 -60.74 -1.88
CA GLU A 290 4.77 -60.90 -0.52
C GLU A 290 3.24 -61.12 -0.60
N GLN A 291 2.73 -62.05 0.20
CA GLN A 291 1.29 -62.31 0.32
C GLN A 291 0.69 -61.33 1.33
N ALA A 292 -0.37 -60.66 0.94
CA ALA A 292 -1.11 -59.74 1.79
C ALA A 292 -2.60 -59.96 1.64
N GLN A 293 -3.38 -59.43 2.58
CA GLN A 293 -4.83 -59.38 2.47
C GLN A 293 -5.31 -57.97 2.35
N ARG A 294 -6.27 -57.75 1.48
CA ARG A 294 -7.04 -56.49 1.39
C ARG A 294 -8.49 -56.78 1.70
N SER A 295 -9.21 -55.75 2.08
CA SER A 295 -10.67 -55.85 2.21
C SER A 295 -11.33 -54.94 1.18
N THR A 296 -12.47 -55.37 0.68
CA THR A 296 -13.35 -54.54 -0.14
C THR A 296 -14.70 -54.41 0.54
N ARG A 297 -15.31 -53.27 0.35
CA ARG A 297 -16.68 -53.04 0.82
C ARG A 297 -17.66 -53.40 -0.28
N TYR A 298 -18.57 -54.28 0.00
CA TYR A 298 -19.66 -54.58 -0.92
C TYR A 298 -21.00 -54.18 -0.32
N LEU A 299 -21.87 -53.71 -1.18
CA LEU A 299 -23.19 -53.27 -0.77
C LEU A 299 -24.03 -54.49 -0.35
N VAL A 300 -24.45 -54.55 0.92
CA VAL A 300 -25.33 -55.58 1.46
C VAL A 300 -26.79 -55.19 1.27
N THR A 301 -27.11 -53.96 1.60
CA THR A 301 -28.46 -53.43 1.50
C THR A 301 -28.44 -51.90 1.60
N ASN A 302 -29.53 -51.27 1.23
CA ASN A 302 -29.73 -49.86 1.54
C ASN A 302 -30.65 -49.74 2.78
N LYS A 303 -30.28 -48.93 3.73
CA LYS A 303 -31.07 -48.64 4.94
C LYS A 303 -31.62 -47.23 4.85
N ALA A 304 -32.92 -47.10 5.02
CA ALA A 304 -33.53 -45.80 5.13
C ALA A 304 -33.12 -45.11 6.45
N VAL A 305 -32.45 -44.00 6.35
CA VAL A 305 -32.03 -43.16 7.49
C VAL A 305 -32.65 -41.77 7.40
N PRO A 306 -32.85 -41.07 8.53
CA PRO A 306 -33.30 -39.69 8.48
C PRO A 306 -32.40 -38.86 7.60
N ASN A 307 -32.96 -38.01 6.74
CA ASN A 307 -32.18 -37.15 5.83
C ASN A 307 -31.44 -36.07 6.62
N PRO A 308 -30.09 -36.12 6.69
CA PRO A 308 -29.32 -35.14 7.45
C PRO A 308 -29.44 -33.71 6.87
N ARG A 309 -29.61 -33.61 5.54
CA ARG A 309 -29.78 -32.34 4.86
C ARG A 309 -31.05 -31.60 5.28
N ARG A 310 -32.10 -32.39 5.64
CA ARG A 310 -33.35 -31.82 6.16
C ARG A 310 -33.12 -31.14 7.52
N ALA A 311 -32.32 -31.75 8.41
CA ALA A 311 -31.97 -31.15 9.70
C ALA A 311 -31.10 -29.88 9.54
N GLU A 312 -30.19 -29.88 8.58
CA GLU A 312 -29.40 -28.68 8.25
C GLU A 312 -30.29 -27.53 7.72
N LEU A 313 -31.22 -27.86 6.81
CA LEU A 313 -32.16 -26.89 6.26
C LEU A 313 -33.11 -26.34 7.33
N GLU A 314 -33.54 -27.18 8.27
CA GLU A 314 -34.35 -26.76 9.41
C GLU A 314 -33.63 -25.75 10.28
N THR A 315 -32.36 -26.03 10.60
CA THR A 315 -31.50 -25.11 11.39
C THR A 315 -31.28 -23.79 10.65
N ALA A 316 -31.03 -23.87 9.33
CA ALA A 316 -30.85 -22.69 8.48
C ALA A 316 -32.14 -21.85 8.40
N LEU A 317 -33.29 -22.50 8.25
CA LEU A 317 -34.61 -21.85 8.21
C LEU A 317 -34.89 -21.11 9.52
N LEU A 318 -34.71 -21.79 10.67
CA LEU A 318 -34.86 -21.15 11.98
C LEU A 318 -33.97 -19.94 12.16
N THR A 319 -32.77 -20.01 11.61
CA THR A 319 -31.83 -18.86 11.63
C THR A 319 -32.35 -17.69 10.78
N GLN A 320 -32.91 -17.97 9.61
CA GLN A 320 -33.50 -16.95 8.74
C GLN A 320 -34.79 -16.36 9.34
N GLU A 321 -35.62 -17.15 9.98
CA GLU A 321 -36.82 -16.69 10.67
C GLU A 321 -36.47 -15.72 11.82
N ARG A 322 -35.45 -16.05 12.63
CA ARG A 322 -34.95 -15.14 13.67
C ARG A 322 -34.43 -13.80 13.09
N LYS A 323 -33.73 -13.86 11.95
CA LYS A 323 -33.30 -12.63 11.26
C LYS A 323 -34.47 -11.79 10.78
N LEU A 324 -35.53 -12.43 10.26
CA LEU A 324 -36.75 -11.72 9.87
C LEU A 324 -37.38 -11.02 11.06
N GLU A 325 -37.54 -11.70 12.19
CA GLU A 325 -38.09 -11.12 13.41
C GLU A 325 -37.25 -9.91 13.89
N GLU A 326 -35.93 -9.97 13.76
CA GLU A 326 -35.06 -8.85 14.13
C GLU A 326 -35.26 -7.66 13.19
N VAL A 327 -35.33 -7.89 11.87
CA VAL A 327 -35.56 -6.83 10.88
C VAL A 327 -36.94 -6.18 11.09
N GLU A 328 -37.99 -6.98 11.32
CA GLU A 328 -39.34 -6.47 11.58
C GLU A 328 -39.43 -5.68 12.88
N ARG A 329 -38.69 -6.11 13.91
CA ARG A 329 -38.59 -5.35 15.17
C ARG A 329 -37.90 -3.99 14.97
N LYS A 330 -36.80 -3.97 14.19
CA LYS A 330 -36.10 -2.72 13.85
C LYS A 330 -37.01 -1.77 13.04
N LEU A 331 -37.69 -2.30 12.02
CA LEU A 331 -38.64 -1.55 11.20
C LEU A 331 -39.75 -0.96 12.07
N SER A 332 -40.33 -1.76 12.99
CA SER A 332 -41.37 -1.28 13.92
C SER A 332 -40.88 -0.16 14.84
N GLY A 333 -39.59 -0.17 15.20
CA GLY A 333 -38.96 0.93 15.94
C GLY A 333 -38.89 2.21 15.11
N VAL A 334 -38.32 2.11 13.89
CA VAL A 334 -38.19 3.25 12.98
C VAL A 334 -39.55 3.84 12.61
N LEU A 335 -40.56 2.99 12.38
CA LEU A 335 -41.91 3.43 12.05
C LEU A 335 -42.55 4.23 13.20
N ARG A 336 -42.37 3.79 14.45
CA ARG A 336 -42.84 4.55 15.62
C ARG A 336 -42.18 5.93 15.72
N ASP A 337 -40.86 5.97 15.48
CA ASP A 337 -40.11 7.23 15.48
C ASP A 337 -40.56 8.17 14.34
N TYR A 338 -40.79 7.61 13.15
CA TYR A 338 -41.32 8.34 12.00
C TYR A 338 -42.69 8.96 12.32
N LEU A 339 -43.65 8.18 12.82
CA LEU A 339 -44.98 8.65 13.18
C LEU A 339 -44.91 9.78 14.23
N ARG A 340 -44.11 9.59 15.26
CA ARG A 340 -43.90 10.61 16.30
C ARG A 340 -43.35 11.93 15.71
N LYS A 341 -42.35 11.80 14.82
CA LYS A 341 -41.75 12.97 14.16
C LYS A 341 -42.67 13.65 13.17
N GLN A 342 -43.52 12.91 12.50
CA GLN A 342 -44.56 13.42 11.62
C GLN A 342 -45.60 14.25 12.39
N ASP A 343 -46.00 13.78 13.58
CA ASP A 343 -46.88 14.52 14.48
C ASP A 343 -46.22 15.82 14.97
N GLU A 344 -44.93 15.75 15.38
CA GLU A 344 -44.17 16.96 15.75
C GLU A 344 -44.06 17.95 14.58
N LEU A 345 -43.83 17.49 13.37
CA LEU A 345 -43.77 18.32 12.16
C LEU A 345 -45.11 19.00 11.90
N THR A 346 -46.22 18.26 12.05
CA THR A 346 -47.58 18.79 11.88
C THR A 346 -47.86 19.92 12.84
N GLN A 347 -47.50 19.76 14.13
CA GLN A 347 -47.63 20.79 15.15
C GLN A 347 -46.83 22.06 14.81
N VAL A 348 -45.56 21.87 14.42
CA VAL A 348 -44.67 22.98 14.03
C VAL A 348 -45.19 23.70 12.79
N ARG A 349 -45.71 22.95 11.81
CA ARG A 349 -46.35 23.52 10.58
C ARG A 349 -47.56 24.39 10.90
N GLU A 350 -48.39 23.97 11.85
CA GLU A 350 -49.51 24.78 12.33
C GLU A 350 -49.03 26.07 13.02
N VAL A 351 -47.96 25.97 13.84
CA VAL A 351 -47.41 27.16 14.51
C VAL A 351 -46.85 28.15 13.49
N ALA A 352 -46.06 27.68 12.53
CA ALA A 352 -45.52 28.50 11.45
C ALA A 352 -46.61 29.13 10.61
N THR A 353 -47.67 28.37 10.30
CA THR A 353 -48.83 28.87 9.53
C THR A 353 -49.57 29.97 10.28
N ARG A 354 -49.80 29.79 11.61
CA ARG A 354 -50.42 30.81 12.47
C ARG A 354 -49.53 32.05 12.59
N CYS A 355 -48.23 31.88 12.69
CA CYS A 355 -47.27 32.98 12.71
C CYS A 355 -47.35 33.79 11.43
N ARG A 356 -47.28 33.17 10.24
CA ARG A 356 -47.44 33.86 8.94
C ARG A 356 -48.77 34.55 8.77
N ALA A 357 -49.88 33.96 9.25
CA ALA A 357 -51.19 34.58 9.21
C ALA A 357 -51.21 35.87 10.06
N ARG A 358 -50.63 35.81 11.28
CA ARG A 358 -50.52 36.96 12.17
C ARG A 358 -49.60 38.04 11.59
N GLU A 359 -48.44 37.65 11.03
CA GLU A 359 -47.50 38.55 10.36
C GLU A 359 -48.18 39.33 9.22
N ARG A 360 -48.91 38.62 8.33
CA ARG A 360 -49.68 39.25 7.24
C ARG A 360 -50.74 40.24 7.76
N GLN A 361 -51.42 39.88 8.85
CA GLN A 361 -52.42 40.73 9.46
C GLN A 361 -51.78 41.97 10.09
N THR A 362 -50.70 41.80 10.86
CA THR A 362 -49.99 42.89 11.53
C THR A 362 -49.33 43.83 10.55
N CYS A 363 -48.70 43.28 9.50
CA CYS A 363 -48.07 44.06 8.45
C CYS A 363 -49.10 44.79 7.59
N GLY A 364 -50.23 44.15 7.30
CA GLY A 364 -51.34 44.77 6.56
C GLY A 364 -51.98 45.92 7.34
N THR A 365 -52.16 45.78 8.65
CA THR A 365 -52.67 46.86 9.50
C THR A 365 -51.67 48.00 9.65
N ALA A 366 -50.39 47.70 9.93
CA ALA A 366 -49.31 48.68 10.05
C ALA A 366 -49.13 49.49 8.76
N LEU A 367 -49.17 48.81 7.58
CA LEU A 367 -49.12 49.47 6.28
C LEU A 367 -50.33 50.35 6.02
N SER A 368 -51.56 49.92 6.39
CA SER A 368 -52.80 50.69 6.20
C SER A 368 -52.88 51.88 7.17
N GLU A 369 -52.35 51.76 8.39
CA GLU A 369 -52.20 52.84 9.38
C GLU A 369 -51.18 53.88 8.93
N CYS A 370 -50.03 53.43 8.39
CA CYS A 370 -49.01 54.32 7.83
C CYS A 370 -49.57 55.15 6.68
N ILE A 371 -50.24 54.51 5.74
CA ILE A 371 -50.89 55.21 4.59
C ILE A 371 -51.97 56.16 5.07
N ARG A 372 -52.76 55.82 6.07
CA ARG A 372 -53.79 56.64 6.64
C ARG A 372 -53.28 57.88 7.39
N GLY A 373 -52.12 57.76 8.01
CA GLY A 373 -51.39 58.83 8.73
C GLY A 373 -50.83 59.92 7.78
N TYR A 374 -50.61 59.60 6.52
CA TYR A 374 -50.13 60.52 5.49
C TYR A 374 -51.35 61.24 4.78
N SER A 375 -51.90 62.23 5.39
CA SER A 375 -53.04 62.96 4.90
C SER A 375 -52.80 63.87 3.67
N GLN A 376 -51.61 63.86 3.08
CA GLN A 376 -51.17 64.67 1.94
C GLN A 376 -50.64 63.89 0.74
N ALA A 377 -50.77 62.58 0.69
CA ALA A 377 -50.35 61.78 -0.46
C ALA A 377 -51.38 61.90 -1.60
N LYS A 378 -50.91 62.09 -2.84
CA LYS A 378 -51.78 62.07 -4.03
C LYS A 378 -52.47 60.71 -4.16
N PRO A 379 -53.70 60.61 -4.61
CA PRO A 379 -54.37 59.34 -4.82
C PRO A 379 -53.60 58.45 -5.80
N GLY A 380 -53.15 57.27 -5.30
CA GLY A 380 -52.39 56.28 -6.07
C GLY A 380 -50.89 56.18 -5.82
N GLU A 381 -50.27 57.12 -5.07
CA GLU A 381 -48.85 57.00 -4.67
C GLU A 381 -48.73 56.51 -3.22
N VAL A 382 -48.06 55.37 -3.03
CA VAL A 382 -47.68 54.86 -1.69
C VAL A 382 -46.37 55.52 -1.33
N PRO A 383 -46.26 56.28 -0.19
CA PRO A 383 -45.04 56.90 0.24
C PRO A 383 -43.93 55.84 0.45
N LYS A 384 -42.70 56.13 0.06
CA LYS A 384 -41.55 55.20 0.20
C LYS A 384 -41.35 54.73 1.64
N GLU A 385 -41.73 55.51 2.61
CA GLU A 385 -41.69 55.22 4.04
C GLU A 385 -42.74 54.20 4.50
N CYS A 386 -43.79 53.98 3.73
CA CYS A 386 -44.82 52.98 3.94
C CYS A 386 -44.65 51.76 3.02
N SER A 387 -43.43 51.39 2.72
CA SER A 387 -43.14 50.23 1.86
C SER A 387 -43.32 48.90 2.62
N PRO A 388 -43.93 47.89 1.99
CA PRO A 388 -43.99 46.52 2.52
C PRO A 388 -42.63 45.94 2.91
N SER A 389 -41.54 46.44 2.32
CA SER A 389 -40.15 45.97 2.62
C SER A 389 -39.65 46.35 4.02
N ARG A 390 -40.40 47.19 4.78
CA ARG A 390 -40.09 47.51 6.19
C ARG A 390 -40.74 46.57 7.21
N CYS A 391 -41.54 45.63 6.79
CA CYS A 391 -42.00 44.57 7.67
C CYS A 391 -40.85 43.59 7.91
N SER A 392 -40.27 43.59 9.11
CA SER A 392 -39.25 42.62 9.49
C SER A 392 -39.87 41.21 9.51
N PRO A 393 -39.19 40.21 8.96
CA PRO A 393 -39.66 38.84 9.04
C PRO A 393 -39.66 38.36 10.50
N GLN A 394 -40.86 38.22 11.08
CA GLN A 394 -41.07 37.83 12.49
C GLN A 394 -41.12 36.29 12.67
N CYS A 395 -41.23 35.53 11.55
CA CYS A 395 -41.45 34.09 11.57
C CYS A 395 -40.24 33.26 11.06
N GLU A 396 -39.04 33.86 10.92
CA GLU A 396 -37.85 33.14 10.44
C GLU A 396 -37.44 31.98 11.36
N ALA A 397 -37.60 32.14 12.68
CA ALA A 397 -37.27 31.10 13.65
C ALA A 397 -38.21 29.89 13.52
N GLU A 398 -39.50 30.11 13.37
CA GLU A 398 -40.53 29.09 13.17
C GLU A 398 -40.36 28.39 11.83
N GLU A 399 -40.02 29.14 10.77
CA GLU A 399 -39.73 28.58 9.44
C GLU A 399 -38.44 27.78 9.43
N GLY A 400 -37.40 28.23 10.14
CA GLY A 400 -36.15 27.48 10.33
C GLY A 400 -36.41 26.17 11.06
N THR A 401 -37.22 26.21 12.12
CA THR A 401 -37.63 25.02 12.86
C THR A 401 -38.43 24.04 12.00
N LEU A 402 -39.37 24.57 11.20
CA LEU A 402 -40.16 23.77 10.27
C LEU A 402 -39.30 23.05 9.24
N LYS A 403 -38.35 23.75 8.61
CA LYS A 403 -37.40 23.15 7.66
C LYS A 403 -36.56 22.06 8.30
N GLN A 404 -36.03 22.29 9.51
CA GLN A 404 -35.24 21.32 10.23
C GLN A 404 -36.04 20.07 10.58
N LYS A 405 -37.28 20.21 11.05
CA LYS A 405 -38.16 19.08 11.35
C LYS A 405 -38.58 18.32 10.09
N ASP A 406 -38.81 19.01 8.97
CA ASP A 406 -39.17 18.39 7.69
C ASP A 406 -38.04 17.49 7.18
N VAL A 407 -36.80 17.98 7.21
CA VAL A 407 -35.61 17.15 6.87
C VAL A 407 -35.52 15.91 7.76
N GLY A 408 -35.80 16.07 9.06
CA GLY A 408 -35.78 14.92 10.00
C GLY A 408 -36.87 13.88 9.70
N VAL A 409 -38.04 14.28 9.24
CA VAL A 409 -39.13 13.38 8.82
C VAL A 409 -38.76 12.67 7.53
N GLN A 410 -38.27 13.40 6.52
CA GLN A 410 -37.82 12.79 5.25
C GLN A 410 -36.72 11.75 5.41
N GLU A 411 -35.79 11.98 6.33
CA GLU A 411 -34.74 11.00 6.64
C GLU A 411 -35.33 9.73 7.27
N LEU A 412 -36.30 9.87 8.18
CA LEU A 412 -36.98 8.71 8.78
C LEU A 412 -37.86 7.97 7.76
N GLU A 413 -38.49 8.68 6.84
CA GLU A 413 -39.27 8.09 5.75
C GLU A 413 -38.41 7.17 4.87
N ARG A 414 -37.24 7.64 4.42
CA ARG A 414 -36.28 6.81 3.69
C ARG A 414 -35.84 5.58 4.49
N ARG A 415 -35.66 5.73 5.81
CA ARG A 415 -35.31 4.61 6.68
C ARG A 415 -36.45 3.62 6.85
N VAL A 416 -37.71 4.05 6.83
CA VAL A 416 -38.88 3.18 6.82
C VAL A 416 -38.95 2.41 5.50
N GLU A 417 -38.81 3.08 4.36
CA GLU A 417 -38.77 2.44 3.04
C GLU A 417 -37.67 1.39 2.95
N ALA A 418 -36.44 1.75 3.32
CA ALA A 418 -35.31 0.82 3.35
C ALA A 418 -35.55 -0.38 4.31
N GLY A 419 -36.21 -0.13 5.44
CA GLY A 419 -36.60 -1.16 6.40
C GLY A 419 -37.67 -2.10 5.83
N GLN A 420 -38.64 -1.59 5.10
CA GLN A 420 -39.66 -2.39 4.41
C GLN A 420 -39.05 -3.27 3.32
N GLU A 421 -38.20 -2.71 2.48
CA GLU A 421 -37.47 -3.47 1.45
C GLU A 421 -36.64 -4.60 2.08
N ALA A 422 -35.92 -4.31 3.18
CA ALA A 422 -35.14 -5.30 3.90
C ALA A 422 -36.02 -6.43 4.48
N ALA A 423 -37.17 -6.09 5.06
CA ALA A 423 -38.12 -7.07 5.58
C ALA A 423 -38.70 -7.96 4.47
N GLU A 424 -39.07 -7.37 3.34
CA GLU A 424 -39.56 -8.14 2.19
C GLU A 424 -38.47 -9.05 1.59
N ALA A 425 -37.24 -8.56 1.48
CA ALA A 425 -36.11 -9.38 1.04
C ALA A 425 -35.92 -10.57 1.97
N GLN A 426 -35.93 -10.35 3.29
CA GLN A 426 -35.77 -11.42 4.27
C GLN A 426 -36.96 -12.40 4.28
N ARG A 427 -38.20 -11.93 4.05
CA ARG A 427 -39.38 -12.82 3.87
C ARG A 427 -39.20 -13.73 2.65
N ARG A 428 -38.69 -13.22 1.54
CA ARG A 428 -38.39 -14.04 0.36
C ARG A 428 -37.33 -15.11 0.66
N GLU A 429 -36.32 -14.78 1.48
CA GLU A 429 -35.31 -15.76 1.91
C GLU A 429 -35.92 -16.87 2.80
N VAL A 430 -36.76 -16.48 3.77
CA VAL A 430 -37.46 -17.44 4.63
C VAL A 430 -38.36 -18.35 3.77
N GLN A 431 -39.06 -17.79 2.79
CA GLN A 431 -39.92 -18.58 1.91
C GLN A 431 -39.08 -19.57 1.08
N ARG A 432 -37.95 -19.15 0.53
CA ARG A 432 -37.01 -20.03 -0.19
C ARG A 432 -36.50 -21.14 0.72
N GLY A 433 -36.15 -20.80 1.95
CA GLY A 433 -35.72 -21.78 2.96
C GLY A 433 -36.79 -22.81 3.26
N ARG A 434 -38.06 -22.39 3.42
CA ARG A 434 -39.22 -23.29 3.63
C ARG A 434 -39.45 -24.22 2.43
N ASP A 435 -39.42 -23.64 1.22
CA ASP A 435 -39.60 -24.44 0.00
C ASP A 435 -38.48 -25.46 -0.16
N ALA A 436 -37.25 -25.15 0.19
CA ALA A 436 -36.13 -26.06 0.18
C ALA A 436 -36.33 -27.20 1.22
N TYR A 437 -36.71 -26.84 2.45
CA TYR A 437 -36.96 -27.81 3.53
C TYR A 437 -38.06 -28.79 3.18
N TYR A 438 -39.19 -28.32 2.62
CA TYR A 438 -40.31 -29.20 2.28
C TYR A 438 -40.10 -30.06 1.03
N ARG A 439 -39.16 -29.66 0.14
CA ARG A 439 -38.80 -30.50 -1.01
C ARG A 439 -37.90 -31.67 -0.66
N GLU A 440 -37.18 -31.59 0.46
CA GLU A 440 -36.28 -32.65 0.88
C GLU A 440 -37.06 -33.83 1.44
N PRO A 441 -36.74 -35.05 1.02
CA PRO A 441 -37.40 -36.24 1.54
C PRO A 441 -37.08 -36.46 3.02
N LEU A 442 -37.99 -37.08 3.75
CA LEU A 442 -37.83 -37.39 5.18
C LEU A 442 -36.66 -38.33 5.44
N THR A 443 -36.49 -39.27 4.56
CA THR A 443 -35.44 -40.30 4.65
C THR A 443 -34.66 -40.36 3.35
N VAL A 444 -33.39 -40.66 3.48
CA VAL A 444 -32.51 -41.03 2.38
C VAL A 444 -32.05 -42.47 2.55
N GLU A 445 -31.79 -43.10 1.44
CA GLU A 445 -31.23 -44.45 1.49
C GLU A 445 -29.71 -44.33 1.74
N GLU A 446 -29.28 -44.88 2.87
CA GLU A 446 -27.86 -45.00 3.20
C GLU A 446 -27.39 -46.41 2.88
N PRO A 447 -26.40 -46.57 2.04
CA PRO A 447 -25.90 -47.89 1.69
C PRO A 447 -25.15 -48.50 2.88
N VAL A 448 -25.55 -49.70 3.26
CA VAL A 448 -24.87 -50.48 4.29
C VAL A 448 -23.91 -51.45 3.60
N TYR A 449 -22.64 -51.29 3.94
CA TYR A 449 -21.56 -52.10 3.39
C TYR A 449 -21.07 -53.12 4.43
N ALA A 450 -20.63 -54.27 3.94
CA ALA A 450 -19.83 -55.21 4.71
C ALA A 450 -18.43 -55.32 4.08
N GLU A 451 -17.48 -55.72 4.88
CA GLU A 451 -16.12 -55.96 4.43
C GLU A 451 -15.92 -57.44 4.06
N TYR A 452 -15.25 -57.65 2.95
CA TYR A 452 -14.84 -58.94 2.47
C TYR A 452 -13.33 -58.98 2.30
N PRO A 453 -12.58 -59.80 3.07
CA PRO A 453 -11.14 -59.94 2.89
C PRO A 453 -10.82 -60.80 1.65
N TYR A 454 -9.84 -60.43 0.91
CA TYR A 454 -9.33 -61.18 -0.24
C TYR A 454 -7.81 -61.11 -0.30
N ASP A 455 -7.22 -62.18 -0.87
CA ASP A 455 -5.75 -62.29 -0.96
C ASP A 455 -5.21 -61.53 -2.15
N VAL A 456 -4.12 -60.81 -1.93
CA VAL A 456 -3.35 -60.06 -2.93
C VAL A 456 -1.88 -60.44 -2.85
N GLU A 457 -1.21 -60.42 -3.97
CA GLU A 457 0.24 -60.55 -4.06
C GLU A 457 0.87 -59.15 -4.25
N LEU A 458 1.72 -58.75 -3.33
CA LEU A 458 2.51 -57.50 -3.44
C LEU A 458 3.83 -57.81 -4.15
N HIS A 459 3.97 -57.32 -5.36
CA HIS A 459 5.15 -57.49 -6.18
C HIS A 459 6.03 -56.23 -6.05
N ARG A 460 7.27 -56.42 -5.61
CA ARG A 460 8.21 -55.33 -5.45
C ARG A 460 9.43 -55.58 -6.34
N PHE A 461 9.74 -54.61 -7.18
CA PHE A 461 10.94 -54.62 -7.99
C PHE A 461 11.85 -53.43 -7.62
N THR A 462 13.05 -53.70 -7.12
CA THR A 462 14.02 -52.71 -6.67
C THR A 462 15.29 -52.82 -7.49
N ILE A 463 15.76 -51.68 -7.98
CA ILE A 463 17.08 -51.54 -8.58
C ILE A 463 17.93 -50.68 -7.63
N THR A 464 19.09 -51.18 -7.23
CA THR A 464 20.05 -50.44 -6.42
C THR A 464 21.29 -50.14 -7.24
N ALA A 465 21.63 -48.86 -7.45
CA ALA A 465 22.87 -48.39 -8.05
C ALA A 465 23.83 -47.91 -6.95
N SER A 466 24.99 -48.55 -6.86
CA SER A 466 26.09 -48.14 -5.96
C SER A 466 27.02 -47.17 -6.68
N VAL A 467 27.07 -45.92 -6.23
CA VAL A 467 27.83 -44.85 -6.86
C VAL A 467 28.89 -44.32 -5.88
N THR A 468 30.11 -44.26 -6.35
CA THR A 468 31.25 -43.64 -5.64
C THR A 468 31.46 -42.23 -6.20
N GLU A 469 31.44 -41.24 -5.34
CA GLU A 469 31.71 -39.84 -5.66
C GLU A 469 32.95 -39.30 -4.94
N ARG A 470 33.70 -38.45 -5.59
CA ARG A 470 34.84 -37.74 -5.02
C ARG A 470 34.71 -36.25 -5.29
N LEU A 471 34.50 -35.44 -4.25
CA LEU A 471 34.45 -33.99 -4.30
C LEU A 471 35.69 -33.39 -3.67
N VAL A 472 36.52 -32.71 -4.47
CA VAL A 472 37.80 -32.10 -4.03
C VAL A 472 37.72 -30.60 -4.33
N ASP A 473 38.07 -29.76 -3.33
CA ASP A 473 38.16 -28.32 -3.55
C ASP A 473 39.25 -28.01 -4.59
N LEU A 474 39.04 -27.14 -5.55
CA LEU A 474 40.01 -26.82 -6.61
C LEU A 474 41.33 -26.27 -6.08
N ALA A 475 41.27 -25.58 -4.92
CA ALA A 475 42.44 -25.02 -4.24
C ALA A 475 43.23 -26.07 -3.44
N LYS A 476 42.78 -27.34 -3.32
CA LYS A 476 43.43 -28.40 -2.56
C LYS A 476 43.91 -29.51 -3.47
N ASP A 477 45.03 -30.12 -3.13
CA ASP A 477 45.51 -31.31 -3.83
C ASP A 477 44.53 -32.48 -3.69
N ALA A 478 44.32 -33.22 -4.77
CA ALA A 478 43.39 -34.34 -4.87
C ALA A 478 43.66 -35.48 -3.89
N ALA A 479 44.88 -35.55 -3.32
CA ALA A 479 45.32 -36.64 -2.46
C ALA A 479 44.61 -36.76 -1.10
N GLY A 480 43.94 -35.68 -0.64
CA GLY A 480 43.31 -35.63 0.70
C GLY A 480 41.80 -35.89 0.77
N ALA A 481 41.11 -36.08 -0.34
CA ALA A 481 39.66 -36.28 -0.33
C ALA A 481 39.29 -37.76 -0.35
N SER A 482 38.68 -38.27 0.72
CA SER A 482 38.15 -39.64 0.77
C SER A 482 36.92 -39.75 -0.18
N PRO A 483 36.91 -40.79 -1.05
CA PRO A 483 35.73 -41.09 -1.85
C PRO A 483 34.56 -41.51 -0.94
N ARG A 484 33.34 -41.19 -1.32
CA ARG A 484 32.13 -41.66 -0.65
C ARG A 484 31.37 -42.57 -1.59
N THR A 485 31.07 -43.78 -1.17
CA THR A 485 30.17 -44.68 -1.87
C THR A 485 28.81 -44.65 -1.20
N ALA A 486 27.74 -44.56 -2.02
CA ALA A 486 26.36 -44.57 -1.57
C ALA A 486 25.49 -45.40 -2.52
N ASP A 487 24.48 -46.04 -1.95
CA ASP A 487 23.52 -46.86 -2.67
C ASP A 487 22.23 -46.03 -2.92
N TYR A 488 21.78 -46.03 -4.14
CA TYR A 488 20.58 -45.32 -4.60
C TYR A 488 19.56 -46.30 -5.16
N ALA A 489 18.45 -46.49 -4.46
CA ALA A 489 17.43 -47.42 -4.83
C ALA A 489 16.25 -46.77 -5.54
N ALA A 490 15.87 -47.34 -6.67
CA ALA A 490 14.59 -47.11 -7.31
C ALA A 490 13.71 -48.34 -7.15
N MET A 491 12.48 -48.16 -6.77
CA MET A 491 11.56 -49.25 -6.45
C MET A 491 10.20 -48.95 -7.09
N HIS A 492 9.60 -50.01 -7.62
CA HIS A 492 8.21 -50.03 -7.99
C HIS A 492 7.51 -51.17 -7.29
N GLU A 493 6.35 -50.89 -6.73
CA GLU A 493 5.50 -51.88 -6.06
C GLU A 493 4.15 -51.86 -6.71
N ASP A 494 3.64 -53.03 -7.00
CA ASP A 494 2.29 -53.23 -7.53
C ASP A 494 1.64 -54.46 -6.90
N SER A 495 0.32 -54.49 -6.88
CA SER A 495 -0.42 -55.63 -6.33
C SER A 495 -1.18 -56.35 -7.44
N SER A 496 -1.21 -57.67 -7.35
CA SER A 496 -2.07 -58.45 -8.21
C SER A 496 -3.10 -59.25 -7.39
N ASN A 497 -4.23 -59.50 -7.96
CA ASN A 497 -5.23 -60.39 -7.38
C ASN A 497 -6.04 -61.11 -8.46
N LYS A 498 -6.61 -62.27 -8.06
CA LYS A 498 -7.62 -62.99 -8.84
C LYS A 498 -8.98 -62.28 -8.76
N ALA A 499 -9.85 -62.59 -9.70
CA ALA A 499 -11.23 -62.12 -9.61
C ALA A 499 -11.98 -62.75 -8.45
N TYR A 500 -12.79 -61.94 -7.74
CA TYR A 500 -13.71 -62.35 -6.68
C TYR A 500 -15.11 -61.85 -7.05
N ASP A 501 -15.75 -62.54 -8.00
CA ASP A 501 -17.00 -62.12 -8.65
C ASP A 501 -18.13 -61.83 -7.66
N LYS A 502 -18.17 -62.58 -6.54
CA LYS A 502 -19.21 -62.43 -5.49
C LYS A 502 -19.27 -61.04 -4.85
N VAL A 503 -18.16 -60.32 -4.87
CA VAL A 503 -18.00 -58.98 -4.25
C VAL A 503 -17.60 -57.92 -5.26
N GLY A 504 -17.59 -58.28 -6.56
CA GLY A 504 -17.32 -57.36 -7.64
C GLY A 504 -15.82 -56.93 -7.76
N VAL A 505 -14.91 -57.71 -7.15
CA VAL A 505 -13.48 -57.46 -7.32
C VAL A 505 -13.01 -58.13 -8.60
N LEU A 506 -12.56 -57.31 -9.54
CA LEU A 506 -12.01 -57.80 -10.81
C LEU A 506 -10.58 -58.33 -10.60
N ALA A 507 -10.13 -59.20 -11.52
CA ALA A 507 -8.73 -59.60 -11.56
C ALA A 507 -7.86 -58.38 -11.90
N ASP A 508 -6.80 -58.23 -11.14
CA ASP A 508 -5.82 -57.17 -11.31
C ASP A 508 -4.44 -57.80 -11.62
N PRO A 509 -3.98 -57.80 -12.89
CA PRO A 509 -2.71 -58.37 -13.24
C PRO A 509 -1.58 -57.39 -12.85
N VAL A 510 -0.44 -57.94 -12.39
CA VAL A 510 0.72 -57.16 -12.03
C VAL A 510 1.26 -56.33 -13.21
N GLN A 511 1.53 -55.05 -12.93
CA GLN A 511 2.11 -54.10 -13.89
C GLN A 511 3.34 -53.42 -13.25
N LEU A 512 4.47 -54.09 -13.28
CA LEU A 512 5.73 -53.53 -12.82
C LEU A 512 6.42 -52.70 -13.91
N ARG A 513 7.09 -51.64 -13.50
CA ARG A 513 7.99 -50.88 -14.37
C ARG A 513 9.14 -51.76 -14.83
N THR A 514 9.66 -51.43 -16.02
CA THR A 514 10.78 -52.16 -16.58
C THR A 514 12.07 -51.94 -15.79
N GLU A 515 13.01 -52.88 -15.93
CA GLU A 515 14.32 -52.74 -15.34
C GLU A 515 15.05 -51.47 -15.78
N ALA A 516 14.97 -51.16 -17.08
CA ALA A 516 15.56 -49.95 -17.66
C ALA A 516 15.02 -48.67 -17.06
N GLU A 517 13.70 -48.57 -16.82
CA GLU A 517 13.10 -47.41 -16.18
C GLU A 517 13.56 -47.21 -14.74
N LEU A 518 13.68 -48.30 -13.97
CA LEU A 518 14.15 -48.22 -12.58
C LEU A 518 15.66 -47.94 -12.52
N ARG A 519 16.45 -48.44 -13.46
CA ARG A 519 17.89 -48.08 -13.57
C ARG A 519 18.06 -46.59 -13.83
N VAL A 520 17.30 -46.04 -14.75
CA VAL A 520 17.30 -44.60 -15.02
C VAL A 520 16.93 -43.80 -13.79
N GLU A 521 15.88 -44.20 -13.06
CA GLU A 521 15.46 -43.54 -11.82
C GLU A 521 16.53 -43.62 -10.72
N ALA A 522 17.20 -44.78 -10.53
CA ALA A 522 18.29 -44.92 -9.56
C ALA A 522 19.45 -43.97 -9.91
N GLY A 523 19.82 -43.86 -11.21
CA GLY A 523 20.83 -42.93 -11.69
C GLY A 523 20.43 -41.47 -11.45
N ASP A 524 19.15 -41.10 -11.69
CA ASP A 524 18.63 -39.74 -11.43
C ASP A 524 18.67 -39.40 -9.93
N LYS A 525 18.33 -40.35 -9.05
CA LYS A 525 18.44 -40.16 -7.59
C LYS A 525 19.90 -39.95 -7.15
N ALA A 526 20.84 -40.74 -7.70
CA ALA A 526 22.27 -40.56 -7.44
C ALA A 526 22.73 -39.15 -7.85
N MET A 527 22.41 -38.73 -9.08
CA MET A 527 22.80 -37.41 -9.57
C MET A 527 22.15 -36.28 -8.78
N ALA A 528 20.90 -36.43 -8.35
CA ALA A 528 20.23 -35.46 -7.49
C ALA A 528 20.94 -35.30 -6.14
N SER A 529 21.37 -36.42 -5.52
CA SER A 529 22.15 -36.38 -4.28
C SER A 529 23.52 -35.69 -4.47
N ILE A 530 24.19 -35.96 -5.59
CA ILE A 530 25.45 -35.29 -5.95
C ILE A 530 25.21 -33.78 -6.13
N ALA A 531 24.16 -33.40 -6.81
CA ALA A 531 23.79 -31.99 -7.02
C ALA A 531 23.57 -31.27 -5.70
N GLU A 532 22.88 -31.89 -4.72
CA GLU A 532 22.68 -31.30 -3.40
C GLU A 532 24.01 -31.07 -2.68
N ARG A 533 24.94 -31.98 -2.75
CA ARG A 533 26.26 -31.82 -2.15
C ARG A 533 27.10 -30.73 -2.83
N VAL A 534 26.98 -30.57 -4.13
CA VAL A 534 27.59 -29.44 -4.85
C VAL A 534 26.98 -28.13 -4.36
N LYS A 535 25.64 -28.07 -4.17
CA LYS A 535 24.98 -26.91 -3.58
C LYS A 535 25.43 -26.60 -2.15
N GLU A 536 25.64 -27.61 -1.30
CA GLU A 536 26.20 -27.44 0.05
C GLU A 536 27.58 -26.80 0.01
N ARG A 537 28.45 -27.25 -0.92
CA ARG A 537 29.78 -26.67 -1.12
C ARG A 537 29.70 -25.23 -1.60
N PHE A 538 28.85 -24.96 -2.54
CA PHE A 538 28.58 -23.60 -3.01
C PHE A 538 28.07 -22.71 -1.86
N ASN A 539 27.12 -23.19 -1.07
CA ASN A 539 26.57 -22.41 0.06
C ASN A 539 27.66 -22.10 1.09
N SER A 540 28.58 -23.05 1.37
CA SER A 540 29.72 -22.83 2.23
C SER A 540 30.68 -21.78 1.66
N TYR A 541 30.93 -21.79 0.35
CA TYR A 541 31.70 -20.76 -0.34
C TYR A 541 31.01 -19.40 -0.24
N ARG A 542 29.71 -19.32 -0.60
CA ARG A 542 28.88 -18.12 -0.52
C ARG A 542 28.92 -17.50 0.88
N GLN A 543 28.75 -18.32 1.91
CA GLN A 543 28.75 -17.87 3.30
C GLN A 543 30.11 -17.26 3.69
N ARG A 544 31.24 -17.88 3.30
CA ARG A 544 32.57 -17.31 3.55
C ARG A 544 32.73 -15.93 2.89
N GLN A 545 32.31 -15.78 1.63
CA GLN A 545 32.39 -14.50 0.92
C GLN A 545 31.52 -13.40 1.59
N VAL A 546 30.34 -13.77 2.06
CA VAL A 546 29.45 -12.85 2.80
C VAL A 546 30.08 -12.45 4.14
N GLU A 547 30.66 -13.38 4.89
CA GLU A 547 31.33 -13.08 6.17
C GLU A 547 32.55 -12.18 5.98
N ASP A 548 33.31 -12.40 4.92
CA ASP A 548 34.48 -11.57 4.58
C ASP A 548 34.06 -10.16 4.19
N ALA A 549 32.97 -10.01 3.40
CA ALA A 549 32.41 -8.74 3.08
C ALA A 549 31.86 -8.01 4.33
N ARG A 550 31.12 -8.73 5.18
CA ARG A 550 30.54 -8.20 6.42
C ARG A 550 31.61 -7.63 7.37
N ARG A 551 32.77 -8.33 7.51
CA ARG A 551 33.89 -7.82 8.29
C ARG A 551 34.45 -6.51 7.77
N GLY A 552 34.38 -6.28 6.47
CA GLY A 552 34.80 -5.02 5.82
C GLY A 552 33.83 -3.86 6.04
N MET A 553 32.55 -4.10 6.38
CA MET A 553 31.50 -3.06 6.47
C MET A 553 31.76 -2.00 7.56
N VAL A 554 32.79 -2.13 8.38
CA VAL A 554 33.28 -1.05 9.27
C VAL A 554 33.73 0.19 8.46
N ARG A 555 34.15 0.01 7.20
CA ARG A 555 34.54 1.07 6.27
C ARG A 555 33.90 0.87 4.90
N PRO A 556 32.59 1.06 4.77
CA PRO A 556 31.83 0.68 3.57
C PRO A 556 32.18 1.53 2.33
N SER A 557 32.91 2.63 2.51
CA SER A 557 33.39 3.48 1.41
C SER A 557 34.77 3.07 0.86
N ALA A 558 35.52 2.17 1.55
CA ALA A 558 36.84 1.76 1.08
C ALA A 558 36.71 0.87 -0.17
N GLU A 559 37.54 1.12 -1.18
CA GLU A 559 37.42 0.49 -2.51
C GLU A 559 37.53 -1.03 -2.46
N ASP A 560 38.47 -1.56 -1.67
CA ASP A 560 38.69 -3.01 -1.47
C ASP A 560 37.49 -3.66 -0.78
N VAL A 561 36.85 -2.97 0.15
CA VAL A 561 35.63 -3.43 0.84
C VAL A 561 34.46 -3.48 -0.13
N VAL A 562 34.33 -2.46 -0.97
CA VAL A 562 33.28 -2.40 -2.01
C VAL A 562 33.42 -3.56 -2.99
N GLU A 563 34.65 -3.87 -3.46
CA GLU A 563 34.90 -5.01 -4.35
C GLU A 563 34.40 -6.32 -3.75
N LYS A 564 34.75 -6.59 -2.48
CA LYS A 564 34.30 -7.78 -1.75
C LYS A 564 32.79 -7.80 -1.53
N ALA A 565 32.24 -6.66 -1.14
CA ALA A 565 30.81 -6.54 -0.87
C ALA A 565 29.95 -6.77 -2.13
N VAL A 566 30.32 -6.17 -3.26
CA VAL A 566 29.59 -6.35 -4.52
C VAL A 566 29.66 -7.82 -4.98
N ARG A 567 30.84 -8.46 -4.88
CA ARG A 567 30.99 -9.88 -5.20
C ARG A 567 30.12 -10.76 -4.31
N ALA A 568 30.12 -10.52 -2.99
CA ALA A 568 29.28 -11.24 -2.05
C ALA A 568 27.78 -11.06 -2.34
N LEU A 569 27.35 -9.83 -2.66
CA LEU A 569 25.98 -9.52 -3.03
C LEU A 569 25.56 -10.25 -4.31
N LEU A 570 26.39 -10.28 -5.35
CA LEU A 570 26.10 -11.00 -6.59
C LEU A 570 26.01 -12.52 -6.42
N LEU A 571 26.73 -13.09 -5.40
CA LEU A 571 26.60 -14.49 -5.02
C LEU A 571 25.29 -14.79 -4.26
N THR A 572 24.63 -13.79 -3.72
CA THR A 572 23.45 -13.89 -2.86
C THR A 572 22.24 -13.13 -3.42
N ALA A 573 22.17 -13.01 -4.75
CA ALA A 573 21.09 -12.27 -5.41
C ALA A 573 19.69 -12.84 -5.11
N ASP A 574 19.59 -14.12 -4.80
CA ASP A 574 18.38 -14.83 -4.36
C ASP A 574 17.90 -14.41 -2.95
N ALA A 575 18.83 -14.01 -2.06
CA ALA A 575 18.54 -13.58 -0.69
C ALA A 575 19.62 -12.60 -0.20
N PRO A 576 19.58 -11.33 -0.63
CA PRO A 576 20.64 -10.37 -0.38
C PRO A 576 20.75 -9.98 1.10
N PRO A 577 21.97 -10.04 1.70
CA PRO A 577 22.23 -9.63 3.08
C PRO A 577 22.05 -8.11 3.24
N GLN A 578 20.99 -7.70 3.91
CA GLN A 578 20.63 -6.28 4.08
C GLN A 578 21.66 -5.50 4.89
N ASP A 579 22.37 -6.16 5.79
CA ASP A 579 23.45 -5.61 6.60
C ASP A 579 24.73 -5.28 5.80
N ILE A 580 24.82 -5.76 4.56
CA ILE A 580 25.84 -5.37 3.57
C ILE A 580 25.26 -4.40 2.55
N LEU A 581 24.09 -4.72 2.01
CA LEU A 581 23.44 -3.96 0.92
C LEU A 581 23.15 -2.52 1.31
N LEU A 582 22.48 -2.30 2.45
CA LEU A 582 22.04 -0.96 2.85
C LEU A 582 23.22 -0.03 3.21
N PRO A 583 24.22 -0.43 4.04
CA PRO A 583 25.37 0.43 4.30
C PRO A 583 26.19 0.72 3.05
N LEU A 584 26.37 -0.25 2.15
CA LEU A 584 27.05 -0.06 0.88
C LEU A 584 26.32 0.95 -0.01
N ALA A 585 25.01 0.79 -0.17
CA ALA A 585 24.16 1.69 -0.95
C ALA A 585 24.20 3.13 -0.39
N GLN A 586 24.09 3.27 0.94
CA GLN A 586 24.18 4.55 1.61
C GLN A 586 25.56 5.21 1.40
N ALA A 587 26.64 4.46 1.60
CA ALA A 587 28.00 4.97 1.41
C ALA A 587 28.27 5.41 -0.04
N ARG A 588 27.60 4.81 -1.02
CA ARG A 588 27.72 5.14 -2.45
C ARG A 588 26.58 6.02 -2.95
N GLY A 589 25.66 6.42 -2.09
CA GLY A 589 24.54 7.31 -2.40
C GLY A 589 23.54 6.70 -3.41
N LEU A 590 23.36 5.39 -3.42
CA LEU A 590 22.37 4.74 -4.28
C LEU A 590 20.97 4.94 -3.72
N THR A 591 20.06 5.42 -4.54
CA THR A 591 18.66 5.63 -4.18
C THR A 591 17.82 4.35 -4.28
N ARG A 592 18.27 3.41 -5.11
CA ARG A 592 17.67 2.07 -5.30
C ARG A 592 18.76 1.01 -5.13
N PRO A 593 18.94 0.47 -3.91
CA PRO A 593 19.97 -0.54 -3.62
C PRO A 593 19.87 -1.80 -4.48
N GLU A 594 18.64 -2.23 -4.79
CA GLU A 594 18.32 -3.42 -5.59
C GLU A 594 18.90 -3.36 -7.01
N SER A 595 19.11 -2.18 -7.57
CA SER A 595 19.71 -2.04 -8.90
C SER A 595 21.15 -2.54 -9.02
N ILE A 596 21.78 -2.95 -7.91
CA ILE A 596 23.06 -3.69 -7.92
C ILE A 596 22.87 -5.05 -8.61
N TYR A 597 21.70 -5.66 -8.51
CA TYR A 597 21.39 -6.99 -9.07
C TYR A 597 20.90 -6.95 -10.53
N GLY A 598 20.43 -5.82 -11.00
CA GLY A 598 19.73 -5.60 -12.24
C GLY A 598 18.25 -5.30 -12.01
N ASP A 599 17.59 -4.77 -13.01
CA ASP A 599 16.13 -4.55 -13.00
C ASP A 599 15.38 -5.86 -13.24
#